data_838d08ca90cf8fe124707934acb9e3bc
#
_entry.id   838d08ca90cf8fe124707934acb9e3bc
#
_cell.length_a   1.000
_cell.length_b   1.000
_cell.length_c   1.000
_cell.angle_alpha   90.00
_cell.angle_beta   90.00
_cell.angle_gamma   90.00
#
_symmetry.space_group_name_H-M   'P 1'
#
loop_
_entity.id
_entity.type
_entity.pdbx_description
1 polymer ?
#
loop_
_entity_poly.entity_id
_entity_poly.type
_entity_poly.pdbx_seq_one_letter_code
_entity_poly.pdbx_strand_id
1 'polypeptide(L)'
;MEARDEAFRDFIKETLGTGLFSSIQITGYGFSPDWAKMSIGSLCMQRRKVYYGNNLFAKGACAAGKERLEDKILKGYRYMSPALVLKDVGMEMRVMGAPAYYPLIEAGKNWYECKAGCELILDDITELVFVVGTFGEKHKKKVIMGLPGLPERPNKTTRLSLALAYVSQKKCRVVVKDLGFGEMFPSSGKVWDELVEW
;
A
#
# COMPACT_ATOMS: atom_id res chain seq x y z
N MET A 1 -1.24 6.47 -45.99
CA MET A 1 -0.46 5.88 -44.88
C MET A 1 0.61 6.83 -44.36
N GLU A 2 1.34 7.52 -45.19
CA GLU A 2 2.37 8.50 -44.80
C GLU A 2 1.84 9.62 -43.88
N ALA A 3 0.76 10.27 -44.27
CA ALA A 3 0.17 11.36 -43.45
C ALA A 3 -0.21 10.94 -42.00
N ARG A 4 -0.60 9.66 -41.84
CA ARG A 4 -0.89 9.11 -40.51
C ARG A 4 0.39 8.91 -39.69
N ASP A 5 1.45 8.42 -40.31
CA ASP A 5 2.72 8.22 -39.66
C ASP A 5 3.39 9.55 -39.29
N GLU A 6 3.27 10.56 -40.17
CA GLU A 6 3.74 11.92 -39.90
C GLU A 6 3.02 12.55 -38.71
N ALA A 7 1.69 12.51 -38.70
CA ALA A 7 0.89 13.04 -37.60
C ALA A 7 1.20 12.35 -36.27
N PHE A 8 1.38 11.03 -36.27
CA PHE A 8 1.73 10.28 -35.06
C PHE A 8 3.17 10.57 -34.61
N ARG A 9 4.11 10.70 -35.53
CA ARG A 9 5.49 11.12 -35.23
C ARG A 9 5.51 12.52 -34.56
N ASP A 10 4.73 13.45 -35.06
CA ASP A 10 4.70 14.80 -34.51
C ASP A 10 4.02 14.85 -33.13
N PHE A 11 2.96 14.08 -32.93
CA PHE A 11 2.37 13.82 -31.61
C PHE A 11 3.38 13.21 -30.64
N ILE A 12 4.19 12.23 -31.06
CA ILE A 12 5.25 11.63 -30.23
C ILE A 12 6.27 12.69 -29.82
N LYS A 13 6.71 13.56 -30.74
CA LYS A 13 7.68 14.61 -30.44
C LYS A 13 7.13 15.61 -29.42
N GLU A 14 5.88 16.01 -29.59
CA GLU A 14 5.21 16.91 -28.65
C GLU A 14 5.06 16.26 -27.27
N THR A 15 4.60 15.00 -27.21
CA THR A 15 4.36 14.28 -25.95
C THR A 15 5.66 14.00 -25.18
N LEU A 16 6.71 13.57 -25.88
CA LEU A 16 7.98 13.24 -25.23
C LEU A 16 8.81 14.50 -24.89
N GLY A 17 8.65 15.57 -25.65
CA GLY A 17 9.38 16.82 -25.46
C GLY A 17 10.89 16.60 -25.31
N THR A 18 11.49 17.24 -24.32
CA THR A 18 12.92 17.09 -23.94
C THR A 18 13.15 16.00 -22.88
N GLY A 19 12.12 15.24 -22.51
CA GLY A 19 12.20 14.23 -21.47
C GLY A 19 13.16 13.07 -21.80
N LEU A 20 13.90 12.63 -20.81
CA LEU A 20 14.76 11.44 -20.92
C LEU A 20 13.97 10.19 -20.51
N PHE A 21 13.73 9.31 -21.47
CA PHE A 21 13.04 8.05 -21.26
C PHE A 21 13.95 6.88 -21.64
N SER A 22 14.07 5.88 -20.78
CA SER A 22 14.84 4.67 -21.05
C SER A 22 14.06 3.65 -21.89
N SER A 23 12.72 3.65 -21.74
CA SER A 23 11.84 2.75 -22.48
C SER A 23 10.49 3.39 -22.77
N ILE A 24 9.87 2.96 -23.87
CA ILE A 24 8.53 3.37 -24.29
C ILE A 24 7.72 2.12 -24.57
N GLN A 25 6.49 2.10 -24.12
CA GLN A 25 5.56 1.00 -24.35
C GLN A 25 4.38 1.52 -25.17
N ILE A 26 4.08 0.86 -26.28
CA ILE A 26 2.97 1.19 -27.16
C ILE A 26 1.97 0.07 -27.12
N THR A 27 0.73 0.39 -26.78
CA THR A 27 -0.37 -0.56 -26.79
C THR A 27 -1.60 0.08 -27.42
N GLY A 28 -2.47 -0.72 -28.00
CA GLY A 28 -3.70 -0.29 -28.63
C GLY A 28 -3.88 -0.85 -30.05
N TYR A 29 -5.12 -1.03 -30.45
CA TYR A 29 -5.47 -1.66 -31.75
C TYR A 29 -5.14 -0.78 -32.97
N GLY A 30 -4.90 0.49 -32.77
CA GLY A 30 -4.60 1.42 -33.88
C GLY A 30 -3.15 1.42 -34.35
N PHE A 31 -2.23 0.87 -33.56
CA PHE A 31 -0.81 0.86 -33.88
C PHE A 31 -0.41 -0.39 -34.64
N SER A 32 0.32 -0.22 -35.76
CA SER A 32 1.02 -1.29 -36.48
C SER A 32 2.37 -0.79 -36.96
N PRO A 33 3.44 -1.59 -36.83
CA PRO A 33 4.75 -1.27 -37.40
C PRO A 33 4.76 -1.07 -38.90
N ASP A 34 3.81 -1.67 -39.61
CA ASP A 34 3.75 -1.60 -41.07
C ASP A 34 3.53 -0.16 -41.58
N TRP A 35 2.70 0.61 -40.90
CA TRP A 35 2.43 1.99 -41.28
C TRP A 35 3.25 3.04 -40.47
N ALA A 36 3.81 2.67 -39.31
CA ALA A 36 4.40 3.60 -38.34
C ALA A 36 5.94 3.65 -38.40
N LYS A 37 6.54 3.49 -39.58
CA LYS A 37 8.00 3.37 -39.74
C LYS A 37 8.76 4.62 -39.27
N MET A 38 8.31 5.81 -39.63
CA MET A 38 8.94 7.08 -39.20
C MET A 38 8.73 7.33 -37.71
N SER A 39 7.54 6.99 -37.19
CA SER A 39 7.22 7.09 -35.77
C SER A 39 8.09 6.17 -34.93
N ILE A 40 8.31 4.91 -35.34
CA ILE A 40 9.20 3.97 -34.67
C ILE A 40 10.64 4.50 -34.65
N GLY A 41 11.13 5.03 -35.79
CA GLY A 41 12.44 5.69 -35.84
C GLY A 41 12.57 6.81 -34.82
N SER A 42 11.56 7.66 -34.69
CA SER A 42 11.52 8.75 -33.70
C SER A 42 11.48 8.24 -32.26
N LEU A 43 10.74 7.16 -32.00
CA LEU A 43 10.66 6.54 -30.67
C LEU A 43 11.98 5.92 -30.23
N CYS A 44 12.71 5.29 -31.16
CA CYS A 44 14.00 4.65 -30.88
C CYS A 44 15.18 5.64 -30.70
N MET A 45 14.97 6.93 -30.93
CA MET A 45 16.01 7.94 -30.71
C MET A 45 16.51 7.92 -29.26
N GLN A 46 17.74 8.41 -29.02
CA GLN A 46 18.38 8.46 -27.70
C GLN A 46 18.55 7.09 -27.01
N ARG A 47 18.71 6.01 -27.81
CA ARG A 47 18.87 4.63 -27.32
C ARG A 47 17.70 4.11 -26.49
N ARG A 48 16.49 4.64 -26.69
CA ARG A 48 15.27 4.16 -26.02
C ARG A 48 14.92 2.74 -26.49
N LYS A 49 14.47 1.91 -25.53
CA LYS A 49 13.90 0.59 -25.85
C LYS A 49 12.40 0.76 -26.12
N VAL A 50 11.95 0.34 -27.29
CA VAL A 50 10.53 0.43 -27.69
C VAL A 50 9.92 -0.95 -27.68
N TYR A 51 8.84 -1.10 -26.91
CA TYR A 51 8.03 -2.31 -26.83
C TYR A 51 6.64 -2.00 -27.37
N TYR A 52 6.10 -2.90 -28.19
CA TYR A 52 4.74 -2.77 -28.70
C TYR A 52 4.01 -4.10 -28.68
N GLY A 53 2.69 -4.04 -28.56
CA GLY A 53 1.81 -5.21 -28.60
C GLY A 53 0.54 -5.02 -27.80
N ASN A 54 -0.55 -5.59 -28.31
CA ASN A 54 -1.86 -5.53 -27.67
C ASN A 54 -1.94 -6.36 -26.37
N ASN A 55 -0.96 -7.22 -26.13
CA ASN A 55 -0.91 -8.12 -24.97
C ASN A 55 0.08 -7.65 -23.88
N LEU A 56 0.59 -6.43 -23.94
CA LEU A 56 1.54 -5.91 -22.93
C LEU A 56 0.95 -5.93 -21.53
N PHE A 57 -0.32 -5.54 -21.36
CA PHE A 57 -0.99 -5.59 -20.05
C PHE A 57 -1.16 -7.02 -19.54
N ALA A 58 -1.55 -7.96 -20.40
CA ALA A 58 -1.66 -9.37 -20.04
C ALA A 58 -0.31 -9.96 -19.63
N LYS A 59 0.76 -9.65 -20.36
CA LYS A 59 2.13 -10.06 -19.99
C LYS A 59 2.56 -9.47 -18.64
N GLY A 60 2.26 -8.20 -18.41
CA GLY A 60 2.53 -7.54 -17.13
C GLY A 60 1.77 -8.19 -15.97
N ALA A 61 0.49 -8.51 -16.18
CA ALA A 61 -0.33 -9.21 -15.18
C ALA A 61 0.21 -10.63 -14.89
N CYS A 62 0.63 -11.36 -15.93
CA CYS A 62 1.27 -12.67 -15.75
C CYS A 62 2.58 -12.57 -14.97
N ALA A 63 3.42 -11.57 -15.26
CA ALA A 63 4.66 -11.35 -14.52
C ALA A 63 4.40 -11.02 -13.04
N ALA A 64 3.41 -10.16 -12.77
CA ALA A 64 3.01 -9.82 -11.42
C ALA A 64 2.39 -11.03 -10.66
N GLY A 65 1.62 -11.88 -11.35
CA GLY A 65 1.08 -13.12 -10.79
C GLY A 65 2.20 -14.11 -10.43
N LYS A 66 3.18 -14.29 -11.31
CA LYS A 66 4.35 -15.12 -11.04
C LYS A 66 5.16 -14.65 -9.84
N GLU A 67 5.37 -13.34 -9.70
CA GLU A 67 6.08 -12.74 -8.57
C GLU A 67 5.43 -13.05 -7.22
N ARG A 68 4.11 -13.29 -7.20
CA ARG A 68 3.37 -13.67 -5.99
C ARG A 68 3.48 -15.14 -5.64
N LEU A 69 3.73 -16.00 -6.61
CA LEU A 69 3.75 -17.45 -6.48
C LEU A 69 5.17 -18.03 -6.43
N GLU A 70 6.10 -17.39 -7.09
CA GLU A 70 7.49 -17.82 -7.25
C GLU A 70 8.43 -16.74 -6.72
N ASP A 71 9.61 -17.14 -6.24
CA ASP A 71 10.57 -16.20 -5.68
C ASP A 71 11.16 -15.22 -6.71
N LYS A 72 10.77 -13.96 -6.59
CA LYS A 72 11.50 -12.76 -7.02
C LYS A 72 11.91 -12.66 -8.50
N ILE A 73 10.99 -12.90 -9.42
CA ILE A 73 11.19 -12.63 -10.85
C ILE A 73 11.51 -11.13 -11.08
N LEU A 74 10.88 -10.24 -10.34
CA LEU A 74 11.08 -8.80 -10.41
C LEU A 74 12.24 -8.31 -9.53
N LYS A 75 13.06 -9.21 -8.95
CA LYS A 75 14.27 -8.88 -8.17
C LYS A 75 14.05 -7.82 -7.07
N GLY A 76 12.90 -7.84 -6.44
CA GLY A 76 12.55 -6.88 -5.38
C GLY A 76 11.96 -5.55 -5.87
N TYR A 77 11.81 -5.32 -7.15
CA TYR A 77 11.05 -4.18 -7.67
C TYR A 77 9.56 -4.38 -7.41
N ARG A 78 8.90 -3.35 -6.92
CA ARG A 78 7.45 -3.34 -6.73
C ARG A 78 6.80 -2.28 -7.60
N TYR A 79 5.72 -2.63 -8.26
CA TYR A 79 4.91 -1.66 -8.97
C TYR A 79 4.09 -0.84 -7.97
N MET A 80 4.38 0.45 -7.87
CA MET A 80 3.69 1.38 -6.98
C MET A 80 2.33 1.77 -7.56
N SER A 81 1.37 0.86 -7.48
CA SER A 81 0.00 1.11 -7.95
C SER A 81 -0.81 1.90 -6.93
N PRO A 82 -1.92 2.54 -7.35
CA PRO A 82 -2.86 3.17 -6.42
C PRO A 82 -3.53 2.19 -5.43
N ALA A 83 -3.35 0.89 -5.62
CA ALA A 83 -3.87 -0.12 -4.70
C ALA A 83 -2.94 -0.39 -3.50
N LEU A 84 -1.67 0.03 -3.56
CA LEU A 84 -0.71 -0.26 -2.49
C LEU A 84 -0.85 0.70 -1.32
N VAL A 85 -0.83 0.15 -0.12
CA VAL A 85 -0.66 0.91 1.13
C VAL A 85 0.80 1.36 1.24
N LEU A 86 1.02 2.65 1.49
CA LEU A 86 2.35 3.26 1.58
C LEU A 86 2.81 3.51 3.03
N LYS A 87 2.00 3.10 4.00
CA LYS A 87 2.26 3.33 5.42
C LYS A 87 2.49 2.02 6.15
N ASP A 88 3.57 1.98 6.91
CA ASP A 88 3.76 0.99 7.96
C ASP A 88 3.01 1.45 9.20
N VAL A 89 2.22 0.58 9.80
CA VAL A 89 1.48 0.87 11.03
C VAL A 89 1.84 -0.17 12.07
N GLY A 90 2.24 0.26 13.24
CA GLY A 90 2.52 -0.62 14.37
C GLY A 90 2.30 0.10 15.69
N MET A 91 2.69 -0.53 16.78
CA MET A 91 2.57 0.00 18.13
C MET A 91 3.85 -0.26 18.92
N GLU A 92 4.21 0.67 19.81
CA GLU A 92 5.20 0.41 20.86
C GLU A 92 4.46 -0.26 22.02
N MET A 93 4.81 -1.49 22.35
CA MET A 93 4.20 -2.24 23.44
C MET A 93 5.22 -3.13 24.15
N ARG A 94 4.83 -3.72 25.26
CA ARG A 94 5.65 -4.75 25.93
C ARG A 94 5.28 -6.13 25.38
N VAL A 95 6.23 -6.78 24.76
CA VAL A 95 6.11 -8.19 24.31
C VAL A 95 6.97 -9.03 25.24
N MET A 96 6.36 -9.99 25.91
CA MET A 96 7.05 -10.83 26.91
C MET A 96 7.81 -10.02 27.99
N GLY A 97 7.24 -8.87 28.39
CA GLY A 97 7.83 -8.00 29.41
C GLY A 97 8.88 -7.01 28.92
N ALA A 98 9.37 -7.11 27.71
CA ALA A 98 10.35 -6.19 27.10
C ALA A 98 9.66 -5.16 26.17
N PRO A 99 10.10 -3.89 26.18
CA PRO A 99 9.65 -2.91 25.19
C PRO A 99 10.00 -3.36 23.78
N ALA A 100 9.01 -3.38 22.88
CA ALA A 100 9.20 -3.78 21.49
C ALA A 100 8.24 -3.01 20.56
N TYR A 101 8.69 -2.80 19.32
CA TYR A 101 7.82 -2.37 18.25
C TYR A 101 7.07 -3.59 17.69
N TYR A 102 5.74 -3.53 17.74
CA TYR A 102 4.88 -4.58 17.20
C TYR A 102 4.29 -4.13 15.86
N PRO A 103 4.71 -4.71 14.73
CA PRO A 103 4.18 -4.37 13.43
C PRO A 103 2.76 -4.93 13.26
N LEU A 104 1.83 -4.09 12.80
CA LEU A 104 0.46 -4.47 12.48
C LEU A 104 0.26 -4.55 10.96
N ILE A 105 0.58 -3.48 10.26
CA ILE A 105 0.48 -3.40 8.79
C ILE A 105 1.84 -3.01 8.22
N GLU A 106 2.26 -3.71 7.18
CA GLU A 106 3.46 -3.40 6.41
C GLU A 106 3.08 -2.73 5.09
N ALA A 107 3.80 -1.65 4.75
CA ALA A 107 3.67 -0.97 3.46
C ALA A 107 4.00 -1.89 2.27
N GLY A 108 3.45 -1.56 1.11
CA GLY A 108 3.71 -2.30 -0.14
C GLY A 108 2.82 -3.52 -0.35
N LYS A 109 1.75 -3.68 0.43
CA LYS A 109 0.66 -4.64 0.19
C LYS A 109 -0.55 -3.91 -0.39
N ASN A 110 -1.41 -4.62 -1.12
CA ASN A 110 -2.66 -4.04 -1.59
C ASN A 110 -3.59 -3.75 -0.40
N TRP A 111 -4.27 -2.61 -0.42
CA TRP A 111 -5.13 -2.18 0.69
C TRP A 111 -6.18 -3.23 1.07
N TYR A 112 -6.76 -3.94 0.10
CA TYR A 112 -7.78 -4.97 0.36
C TYR A 112 -7.21 -6.27 0.99
N GLU A 113 -5.90 -6.43 1.00
CA GLU A 113 -5.17 -7.52 1.68
C GLU A 113 -4.68 -7.10 3.08
N CYS A 114 -4.66 -5.79 3.36
CA CYS A 114 -4.13 -5.24 4.60
C CYS A 114 -5.15 -5.35 5.73
N LYS A 115 -5.03 -6.42 6.50
CA LYS A 115 -5.78 -6.67 7.73
C LYS A 115 -4.80 -7.12 8.80
N ALA A 116 -5.02 -6.66 10.02
CA ALA A 116 -4.24 -7.08 11.18
C ALA A 116 -5.12 -7.08 12.42
N GLY A 117 -4.70 -7.82 13.44
CA GLY A 117 -5.37 -7.81 14.72
C GLY A 117 -4.49 -8.42 15.79
N CYS A 118 -4.70 -7.98 17.02
CA CYS A 118 -4.08 -8.55 18.19
C CYS A 118 -4.96 -8.33 19.42
N GLU A 119 -4.68 -9.07 20.47
CA GLU A 119 -5.17 -8.76 21.79
C GLU A 119 -4.05 -8.10 22.60
N LEU A 120 -4.41 -7.11 23.38
CA LEU A 120 -3.48 -6.37 24.22
C LEU A 120 -4.09 -6.08 25.59
N ILE A 121 -3.23 -5.87 26.58
CA ILE A 121 -3.61 -5.48 27.93
C ILE A 121 -3.10 -4.05 28.13
N LEU A 122 -3.99 -3.16 28.60
CA LEU A 122 -3.60 -1.80 28.93
C LEU A 122 -2.77 -1.76 30.23
N ASP A 123 -1.69 -0.97 30.18
CA ASP A 123 -0.78 -0.75 31.31
C ASP A 123 -0.78 0.73 31.67
N ASP A 124 -1.76 1.12 32.51
CA ASP A 124 -1.93 2.50 33.05
C ASP A 124 -2.10 3.58 31.95
N ILE A 125 -2.76 3.22 30.87
CA ILE A 125 -3.08 4.11 29.76
C ILE A 125 -4.55 3.97 29.35
N THR A 126 -5.13 5.06 28.83
CA THR A 126 -6.53 5.11 28.36
C THR A 126 -6.64 5.40 26.87
N GLU A 127 -5.52 5.28 26.15
CA GLU A 127 -5.42 5.58 24.73
C GLU A 127 -4.49 4.58 24.04
N LEU A 128 -4.66 4.40 22.75
CA LEU A 128 -3.78 3.59 21.91
C LEU A 128 -2.88 4.49 21.08
N VAL A 129 -1.58 4.22 21.09
CA VAL A 129 -0.59 4.99 20.33
C VAL A 129 -0.07 4.16 19.19
N PHE A 130 -0.45 4.53 17.98
CA PHE A 130 0.05 3.95 16.75
C PHE A 130 1.31 4.69 16.27
N VAL A 131 2.28 3.94 15.79
CA VAL A 131 3.50 4.44 15.18
C VAL A 131 3.40 4.20 13.68
N VAL A 132 3.29 5.28 12.93
CA VAL A 132 3.07 5.27 11.49
C VAL A 132 4.31 5.76 10.76
N GLY A 133 4.86 4.92 9.88
CA GLY A 133 5.97 5.25 9.00
C GLY A 133 5.52 5.35 7.56
N THR A 134 6.12 6.22 6.76
CA THR A 134 5.92 6.25 5.30
C THR A 134 7.00 5.43 4.64
N PHE A 135 6.63 4.63 3.65
CA PHE A 135 7.59 3.85 2.85
C PHE A 135 8.67 4.77 2.26
N GLY A 136 9.94 4.44 2.54
CA GLY A 136 11.09 5.24 2.10
C GLY A 136 11.45 6.43 2.99
N GLU A 137 10.66 6.76 4.02
CA GLU A 137 10.96 7.83 4.98
C GLU A 137 11.55 7.27 6.28
N LYS A 138 12.49 8.01 6.87
CA LYS A 138 13.10 7.63 8.15
C LYS A 138 12.25 8.05 9.37
N HIS A 139 11.41 9.06 9.20
CA HIS A 139 10.62 9.63 10.29
C HIS A 139 9.30 8.87 10.47
N LYS A 140 9.01 8.51 11.71
CA LYS A 140 7.75 7.90 12.10
C LYS A 140 6.91 8.92 12.87
N LYS A 141 5.60 8.93 12.60
CA LYS A 141 4.61 9.78 13.26
C LYS A 141 3.86 8.94 14.30
N LYS A 142 3.58 9.52 15.49
CA LYS A 142 2.67 8.92 16.45
C LYS A 142 1.26 9.43 16.20
N VAL A 143 0.30 8.53 16.19
CA VAL A 143 -1.14 8.82 16.05
C VAL A 143 -1.83 8.21 17.26
N ILE A 144 -2.59 9.03 17.96
CA ILE A 144 -3.24 8.65 19.22
C ILE A 144 -4.73 8.43 18.94
N MET A 145 -5.25 7.29 19.40
CA MET A 145 -6.67 6.97 19.42
C MET A 145 -7.13 6.89 20.87
N GLY A 146 -8.01 7.81 21.27
CA GLY A 146 -8.63 7.79 22.60
C GLY A 146 -9.67 6.68 22.71
N LEU A 147 -9.89 6.20 23.92
CA LEU A 147 -10.93 5.22 24.24
C LEU A 147 -11.97 5.84 25.19
N PRO A 148 -12.83 6.74 24.71
CA PRO A 148 -13.77 7.46 25.56
C PRO A 148 -14.72 6.52 26.29
N GLY A 149 -14.85 6.73 27.60
CA GLY A 149 -15.70 5.92 28.48
C GLY A 149 -15.19 4.49 28.69
N LEU A 150 -13.90 4.25 28.50
CA LEU A 150 -13.27 3.03 28.97
C LEU A 150 -13.56 2.87 30.47
N PRO A 151 -14.00 1.70 30.97
CA PRO A 151 -14.22 1.48 32.39
C PRO A 151 -12.93 1.65 33.19
N GLU A 152 -13.02 2.34 34.33
CA GLU A 152 -11.92 2.41 35.28
C GLU A 152 -11.70 1.03 35.91
N ARG A 153 -10.52 0.50 35.75
CA ARG A 153 -10.09 -0.78 36.30
C ARG A 153 -8.66 -0.67 36.82
N PRO A 154 -8.26 -1.53 37.76
CA PRO A 154 -6.86 -1.59 38.17
C PRO A 154 -5.95 -1.83 36.96
N ASN A 155 -4.72 -1.35 37.08
CA ASN A 155 -3.72 -1.52 36.02
C ASN A 155 -3.56 -2.99 35.59
N LYS A 156 -3.41 -3.25 34.29
CA LYS A 156 -3.28 -4.58 33.68
C LYS A 156 -4.51 -5.49 33.80
N THR A 157 -5.69 -4.92 34.09
CA THR A 157 -6.95 -5.67 34.16
C THR A 157 -7.93 -5.28 33.05
N THR A 158 -7.47 -4.58 32.02
CA THR A 158 -8.26 -4.26 30.83
C THR A 158 -7.62 -4.90 29.62
N ARG A 159 -8.29 -5.92 29.09
CA ARG A 159 -7.90 -6.61 27.84
C ARG A 159 -8.76 -6.09 26.69
N LEU A 160 -8.10 -5.73 25.61
CA LEU A 160 -8.74 -5.22 24.40
C LEU A 160 -8.43 -6.13 23.22
N SER A 161 -9.39 -6.27 22.32
CA SER A 161 -9.17 -6.79 20.97
C SER A 161 -9.04 -5.61 20.03
N LEU A 162 -7.96 -5.56 19.27
CA LEU A 162 -7.68 -4.57 18.23
C LEU A 162 -7.76 -5.25 16.86
N ALA A 163 -8.52 -4.66 15.95
CA ALA A 163 -8.57 -5.08 14.56
C ALA A 163 -8.41 -3.89 13.63
N LEU A 164 -7.56 -4.02 12.62
CA LEU A 164 -7.32 -3.04 11.58
C LEU A 164 -7.68 -3.66 10.23
N ALA A 165 -8.36 -2.89 9.39
CA ALA A 165 -8.63 -3.28 8.00
C ALA A 165 -8.64 -2.03 7.12
N TYR A 166 -7.78 -2.00 6.09
CA TYR A 166 -7.86 -0.92 5.11
C TYR A 166 -9.14 -1.03 4.28
N VAL A 167 -9.81 0.09 4.07
CA VAL A 167 -11.01 0.21 3.22
C VAL A 167 -10.72 0.96 1.92
N SER A 168 -9.56 1.61 1.85
CA SER A 168 -8.97 2.19 0.65
C SER A 168 -7.46 2.35 0.84
N GLN A 169 -6.73 2.81 -0.16
CA GLN A 169 -5.29 3.04 -0.07
C GLN A 169 -4.85 3.88 1.14
N LYS A 170 -5.68 4.86 1.57
CA LYS A 170 -5.35 5.84 2.61
C LYS A 170 -6.15 5.66 3.89
N LYS A 171 -7.30 4.98 3.84
CA LYS A 171 -8.23 4.89 4.97
C LYS A 171 -8.22 3.50 5.58
N CYS A 172 -7.99 3.44 6.89
CA CYS A 172 -8.00 2.23 7.69
C CYS A 172 -9.12 2.30 8.73
N ARG A 173 -9.96 1.28 8.77
CA ARG A 173 -10.93 1.10 9.85
C ARG A 173 -10.23 0.43 11.02
N VAL A 174 -10.28 1.05 12.17
CA VAL A 174 -9.73 0.57 13.44
C VAL A 174 -10.90 0.23 14.34
N VAL A 175 -10.99 -1.03 14.74
CA VAL A 175 -12.03 -1.51 15.66
C VAL A 175 -11.37 -2.00 16.93
N VAL A 176 -11.73 -1.42 18.06
CA VAL A 176 -11.27 -1.83 19.39
C VAL A 176 -12.46 -2.32 20.20
N LYS A 177 -12.32 -3.46 20.86
CA LYS A 177 -13.38 -4.03 21.71
C LYS A 177 -12.83 -4.28 23.11
N ASP A 178 -13.60 -3.89 24.12
CA ASP A 178 -13.33 -4.29 25.50
C ASP A 178 -13.69 -5.75 25.72
N LEU A 179 -12.72 -6.57 26.03
CA LEU A 179 -12.91 -8.00 26.32
C LEU A 179 -13.04 -8.28 27.82
N GLY A 180 -12.79 -7.27 28.66
CA GLY A 180 -12.71 -7.46 30.12
C GLY A 180 -11.50 -8.32 30.51
N PHE A 181 -11.47 -8.77 31.76
CA PHE A 181 -10.41 -9.60 32.31
C PHE A 181 -10.97 -10.62 33.32
N GLY A 182 -11.53 -11.70 32.81
CA GLY A 182 -12.18 -12.74 33.58
C GLY A 182 -13.47 -12.30 34.27
N GLU A 183 -13.90 -13.06 35.26
CA GLU A 183 -15.17 -12.79 35.98
C GLU A 183 -15.12 -11.53 36.87
N MET A 184 -13.94 -11.20 37.41
CA MET A 184 -13.78 -10.04 38.28
C MET A 184 -13.90 -8.71 37.52
N PHE A 185 -13.53 -8.65 36.26
CA PHE A 185 -13.60 -7.46 35.43
C PHE A 185 -14.27 -7.81 34.08
N PRO A 186 -15.59 -8.03 34.07
CA PRO A 186 -16.29 -8.47 32.86
C PRO A 186 -16.21 -7.41 31.77
N SER A 187 -16.36 -7.83 30.53
CA SER A 187 -16.42 -6.93 29.39
C SER A 187 -17.55 -5.91 29.57
N SER A 188 -17.29 -4.66 29.27
CA SER A 188 -18.31 -3.61 29.22
C SER A 188 -19.17 -3.65 27.95
N GLY A 189 -18.82 -4.49 26.99
CA GLY A 189 -19.46 -4.52 25.67
C GLY A 189 -19.11 -3.33 24.79
N LYS A 190 -18.24 -2.41 25.25
CA LYS A 190 -17.87 -1.23 24.47
C LYS A 190 -17.05 -1.61 23.24
N VAL A 191 -17.39 -0.92 22.16
CA VAL A 191 -16.69 -1.02 20.87
C VAL A 191 -16.40 0.39 20.39
N TRP A 192 -15.15 0.69 20.09
CA TRP A 192 -14.72 1.90 19.40
C TRP A 192 -14.42 1.52 17.95
N ASP A 193 -15.02 2.24 17.02
CA ASP A 193 -14.93 1.97 15.60
C ASP A 193 -14.67 3.28 14.88
N GLU A 194 -13.45 3.46 14.42
CA GLU A 194 -12.99 4.68 13.80
C GLU A 194 -12.41 4.44 12.42
N LEU A 195 -12.63 5.40 11.53
CA LEU A 195 -11.99 5.44 10.23
C LEU A 195 -10.85 6.45 10.27
N VAL A 196 -9.63 5.94 10.26
CA VAL A 196 -8.41 6.73 10.39
C VAL A 196 -7.74 6.89 9.03
N GLU A 197 -7.28 8.08 8.73
CA GLU A 197 -6.40 8.37 7.59
C GLU A 197 -4.98 8.60 8.13
N TRP A 198 -4.10 7.66 7.80
CA TRP A 198 -2.72 7.67 8.29
C TRP A 198 -1.83 8.68 7.56
#